data_1d01d2d29eca23832e0666e28f2223e8
#
_entry.id   1d01d2d29eca23832e0666e28f2223e8
#
_cell.length_a   1.000
_cell.length_b   1.000
_cell.length_c   1.000
_cell.angle_alpha   90.00
_cell.angle_beta   90.00
_cell.angle_gamma   90.00
#
_symmetry.space_group_name_H-M   'P 1'
#
loop_
_entity.id
_entity.type
_entity.pdbx_description
1 polymer ?
#
loop_
_entity_poly.entity_id
_entity_poly.type
_entity_poly.pdbx_seq_one_letter_code
_entity_poly.pdbx_strand_id
1 'polypeptide(L)'
;MSVGILRARSRTAARRLHPGLRQPLAVVGVVIVAAWIVLAVFAPLIAPADPLEQTFPASVGPSWDHLFGTDELGRDVLSRVLYGARVTLPLSLLVVVLAATVGALVGAVAGYFRGPLDGLCMRSTDLVFAFPPIILAMVVAAVLGRSLQNAAIAIVIVAWPPYARIVRGLVMSVGDTEYVQSARLLGASARRALVRDVLPNVAGPVLVLMTLDLATAILLLSGLSFLGLGAQPPQAEWGSMVAVGTQYFQWWWMGTFPGLAIFTVVVAFNFLGDSLRDVFDPQTSYRAPEE
;
A
#
# COMPACT_ATOMS: atom_id res chain seq x y z
N MET A 1 21.36 -18.03 -58.79
CA MET A 1 21.60 -18.16 -57.37
C MET A 1 21.91 -16.78 -56.78
N SER A 2 20.94 -16.10 -56.24
CA SER A 2 21.12 -14.80 -55.56
C SER A 2 20.53 -14.86 -54.16
N VAL A 3 21.43 -14.77 -53.21
CA VAL A 3 21.14 -14.82 -51.77
C VAL A 3 20.63 -13.44 -51.36
N GLY A 4 19.35 -13.35 -51.10
CA GLY A 4 18.70 -12.16 -50.54
C GLY A 4 19.03 -11.97 -49.07
N ILE A 5 19.85 -11.03 -48.72
CA ILE A 5 20.16 -10.60 -47.35
C ILE A 5 18.96 -9.91 -46.75
N LEU A 6 18.25 -10.57 -45.87
CA LEU A 6 17.20 -10.00 -45.03
C LEU A 6 17.85 -9.04 -44.02
N ARG A 7 17.82 -7.74 -44.31
CA ARG A 7 18.10 -6.67 -43.33
C ARG A 7 17.03 -6.71 -42.22
N ALA A 8 17.38 -7.24 -41.06
CA ALA A 8 16.61 -7.06 -39.83
C ALA A 8 16.58 -5.57 -39.48
N ARG A 9 15.47 -4.91 -39.74
CA ARG A 9 15.16 -3.58 -39.21
C ARG A 9 15.01 -3.70 -37.69
N SER A 10 16.00 -3.24 -36.95
CA SER A 10 15.90 -2.96 -35.54
C SER A 10 14.86 -1.81 -35.35
N ARG A 11 13.60 -2.20 -35.18
CA ARG A 11 12.59 -1.29 -34.67
C ARG A 11 12.92 -1.06 -33.19
N THR A 12 13.45 0.11 -32.88
CA THR A 12 13.41 0.70 -31.53
C THR A 12 11.95 0.66 -31.05
N ALA A 13 11.63 -0.36 -30.28
CA ALA A 13 10.35 -0.45 -29.60
C ALA A 13 10.33 0.67 -28.56
N ALA A 14 9.75 1.82 -28.94
CA ALA A 14 9.28 2.76 -27.95
C ALA A 14 8.41 1.92 -26.97
N ARG A 15 8.78 1.93 -25.71
CA ARG A 15 8.07 1.26 -24.60
C ARG A 15 6.63 1.77 -24.59
N ARG A 16 5.75 1.16 -25.39
CA ARG A 16 4.32 1.44 -25.31
C ARG A 16 3.86 0.94 -23.96
N LEU A 17 3.32 1.84 -23.14
CA LEU A 17 2.65 1.49 -21.89
C LEU A 17 1.63 0.37 -22.19
N HIS A 18 1.61 -0.64 -21.33
CA HIS A 18 0.70 -1.79 -21.47
C HIS A 18 -0.75 -1.30 -21.56
N PRO A 19 -1.64 -1.90 -22.39
CA PRO A 19 -3.03 -1.46 -22.54
C PRO A 19 -3.78 -1.26 -21.22
N GLY A 20 -3.51 -2.08 -20.20
CA GLY A 20 -4.10 -1.96 -18.87
C GLY A 20 -3.79 -0.62 -18.16
N LEU A 21 -2.60 -0.05 -18.36
CA LEU A 21 -2.24 1.28 -17.82
C LEU A 21 -2.83 2.46 -18.61
N ARG A 22 -3.49 2.19 -19.73
CA ARG A 22 -4.22 3.19 -20.52
C ARG A 22 -5.70 3.28 -20.15
N GLN A 23 -6.18 2.46 -19.23
CA GLN A 23 -7.53 2.60 -18.69
C GLN A 23 -7.66 3.97 -18.02
N PRO A 24 -8.76 4.71 -18.27
CA PRO A 24 -8.93 6.06 -17.71
C PRO A 24 -8.85 6.09 -16.19
N LEU A 25 -9.30 5.04 -15.51
CA LEU A 25 -9.22 4.91 -14.05
C LEU A 25 -7.78 4.77 -13.55
N ALA A 26 -6.90 4.05 -14.30
CA ALA A 26 -5.48 3.98 -13.97
C ALA A 26 -4.81 5.35 -14.02
N VAL A 27 -5.08 6.12 -15.08
CA VAL A 27 -4.54 7.46 -15.25
C VAL A 27 -5.00 8.38 -14.11
N VAL A 28 -6.29 8.32 -13.76
CA VAL A 28 -6.84 9.08 -12.62
C VAL A 28 -6.13 8.69 -11.32
N GLY A 29 -5.96 7.39 -11.05
CA GLY A 29 -5.24 6.90 -9.88
C GLY A 29 -3.79 7.41 -9.81
N VAL A 30 -3.04 7.31 -10.93
CA VAL A 30 -1.67 7.84 -11.02
C VAL A 30 -1.63 9.34 -10.74
N VAL A 31 -2.52 10.11 -11.36
CA VAL A 31 -2.56 11.58 -11.20
C VAL A 31 -2.84 11.96 -9.75
N ILE A 32 -3.81 11.32 -9.09
CA ILE A 32 -4.14 11.61 -7.69
C ILE A 32 -2.97 11.24 -6.77
N VAL A 33 -2.38 10.05 -6.93
CA VAL A 33 -1.23 9.64 -6.10
C VAL A 33 -0.04 10.57 -6.33
N ALA A 34 0.27 10.88 -7.59
CA ALA A 34 1.35 11.82 -7.92
C ALA A 34 1.10 13.21 -7.32
N ALA A 35 -0.14 13.72 -7.41
CA ALA A 35 -0.52 14.99 -6.79
C ALA A 35 -0.29 14.97 -5.28
N TRP A 36 -0.74 13.92 -4.57
CA TRP A 36 -0.51 13.80 -3.12
C TRP A 36 0.97 13.66 -2.76
N ILE A 37 1.77 12.95 -3.56
CA ILE A 37 3.22 12.88 -3.33
C ILE A 37 3.86 14.25 -3.50
N VAL A 38 3.50 15.00 -4.56
CA VAL A 38 4.00 16.36 -4.78
C VAL A 38 3.57 17.28 -3.62
N LEU A 39 2.29 17.27 -3.24
CA LEU A 39 1.79 18.06 -2.11
C LEU A 39 2.51 17.70 -0.80
N ALA A 40 2.77 16.42 -0.53
CA ALA A 40 3.49 15.99 0.65
C ALA A 40 4.96 16.45 0.64
N VAL A 41 5.66 16.30 -0.48
CA VAL A 41 7.08 16.71 -0.60
C VAL A 41 7.21 18.22 -0.46
N PHE A 42 6.37 18.97 -1.15
CA PHE A 42 6.41 20.42 -1.17
C PHE A 42 5.56 21.08 -0.06
N ALA A 43 5.00 20.30 0.88
CA ALA A 43 4.23 20.83 2.00
C ALA A 43 4.92 22.00 2.74
N PRO A 44 6.26 21.96 3.03
CA PRO A 44 6.92 23.09 3.69
C PRO A 44 6.95 24.40 2.88
N LEU A 45 6.74 24.32 1.57
CA LEU A 45 6.73 25.49 0.68
C LEU A 45 5.31 25.96 0.34
N ILE A 46 4.34 25.04 0.38
CA ILE A 46 2.95 25.28 -0.04
C ILE A 46 2.04 25.59 1.16
N ALA A 47 2.35 25.03 2.32
CA ALA A 47 1.54 25.22 3.52
C ALA A 47 1.52 26.69 3.93
N PRO A 48 0.31 27.26 4.17
CA PRO A 48 0.20 28.68 4.55
C PRO A 48 0.85 29.00 5.90
N ALA A 49 0.90 28.01 6.82
CA ALA A 49 1.43 28.18 8.18
C ALA A 49 2.14 26.91 8.67
N ASP A 50 2.86 27.00 9.77
CA ASP A 50 3.36 25.83 10.49
C ASP A 50 2.17 24.99 11.00
N PRO A 51 2.15 23.67 10.79
CA PRO A 51 1.02 22.80 11.18
C PRO A 51 0.80 22.71 12.70
N LEU A 52 1.74 23.19 13.50
CA LEU A 52 1.69 23.18 14.97
C LEU A 52 1.42 24.58 15.56
N GLU A 53 1.53 25.63 14.76
CA GLU A 53 1.34 27.01 15.18
C GLU A 53 -0.12 27.26 15.58
N GLN A 54 -0.32 27.85 16.77
CA GLN A 54 -1.63 28.12 17.39
C GLN A 54 -1.86 29.65 17.52
N THR A 55 -1.62 30.37 16.44
CA THR A 55 -1.66 31.84 16.46
C THR A 55 -2.98 32.42 15.92
N PHE A 56 -3.74 31.57 15.21
CA PHE A 56 -5.00 32.03 14.61
C PHE A 56 -6.18 31.86 15.57
N PRO A 57 -7.30 32.58 15.34
CA PRO A 57 -8.53 32.34 16.08
C PRO A 57 -8.99 30.88 15.90
N ALA A 58 -9.41 30.24 16.99
CA ALA A 58 -9.87 28.85 16.97
C ALA A 58 -11.23 28.74 16.25
N SER A 59 -11.39 27.62 15.51
CA SER A 59 -12.66 27.21 14.91
C SER A 59 -13.23 28.19 13.89
N VAL A 60 -12.38 28.90 13.17
CA VAL A 60 -12.77 29.77 12.05
C VAL A 60 -13.07 28.93 10.84
N GLY A 61 -14.21 29.14 10.19
CA GLY A 61 -14.60 28.45 8.98
C GLY A 61 -13.72 28.75 7.79
N PRO A 62 -13.83 27.94 6.72
CA PRO A 62 -13.11 28.15 5.46
C PRO A 62 -13.30 29.58 4.93
N SER A 63 -12.19 30.25 4.61
CA SER A 63 -12.13 31.63 4.10
C SER A 63 -10.92 31.79 3.18
N TRP A 64 -10.75 32.97 2.60
CA TRP A 64 -9.54 33.27 1.79
C TRP A 64 -8.25 33.31 2.62
N ASP A 65 -8.34 33.66 3.91
CA ASP A 65 -7.21 33.67 4.83
C ASP A 65 -6.89 32.25 5.34
N HIS A 66 -7.92 31.40 5.45
CA HIS A 66 -7.81 30.00 5.87
C HIS A 66 -8.66 29.13 4.95
N LEU A 67 -8.08 28.61 3.86
CA LEU A 67 -8.80 27.90 2.81
C LEU A 67 -9.60 26.68 3.35
N PHE A 68 -9.06 25.96 4.34
CA PHE A 68 -9.73 24.84 4.98
C PHE A 68 -10.19 25.18 6.42
N GLY A 69 -10.13 26.45 6.80
CA GLY A 69 -10.44 26.92 8.14
C GLY A 69 -9.36 26.60 9.16
N THR A 70 -9.64 26.88 10.44
CA THR A 70 -8.78 26.57 11.58
C THR A 70 -9.40 25.49 12.46
N ASP A 71 -8.56 24.79 13.21
CA ASP A 71 -9.02 23.76 14.15
C ASP A 71 -9.37 24.35 15.54
N GLU A 72 -9.66 23.47 16.50
CA GLU A 72 -10.06 23.82 17.87
C GLU A 72 -8.95 24.53 18.67
N LEU A 73 -7.71 24.46 18.21
CA LEU A 73 -6.55 25.12 18.82
C LEU A 73 -6.04 26.32 18.00
N GLY A 74 -6.75 26.71 16.95
CA GLY A 74 -6.34 27.80 16.07
C GLY A 74 -5.18 27.46 15.13
N ARG A 75 -5.04 26.19 14.74
CA ARG A 75 -4.05 25.73 13.76
C ARG A 75 -4.70 25.67 12.37
N ASP A 76 -3.95 26.00 11.32
CA ASP A 76 -4.45 25.97 9.95
C ASP A 76 -4.69 24.51 9.47
N VAL A 77 -5.94 24.20 9.10
CA VAL A 77 -6.33 22.83 8.70
C VAL A 77 -5.69 22.40 7.40
N LEU A 78 -5.52 23.31 6.41
CA LEU A 78 -4.85 22.99 5.15
C LEU A 78 -3.39 22.58 5.38
N SER A 79 -2.66 23.37 6.14
CA SER A 79 -1.29 23.06 6.52
C SER A 79 -1.19 21.70 7.19
N ARG A 80 -2.09 21.39 8.12
CA ARG A 80 -2.14 20.09 8.81
C ARG A 80 -2.48 18.94 7.87
N VAL A 81 -3.37 19.11 6.90
CA VAL A 81 -3.68 18.08 5.89
C VAL A 81 -2.47 17.80 5.02
N LEU A 82 -1.75 18.83 4.57
CA LEU A 82 -0.53 18.68 3.76
C LEU A 82 0.59 17.97 4.54
N TYR A 83 0.83 18.37 5.78
CA TYR A 83 1.82 17.70 6.63
C TYR A 83 1.37 16.30 7.07
N GLY A 84 0.07 16.08 7.24
CA GLY A 84 -0.50 14.74 7.48
C GLY A 84 -0.17 13.75 6.36
N ALA A 85 -0.16 14.20 5.11
CA ALA A 85 0.27 13.37 3.98
C ALA A 85 1.72 12.87 4.12
N ARG A 86 2.62 13.72 4.62
CA ARG A 86 4.04 13.36 4.86
C ARG A 86 4.23 12.29 5.94
N VAL A 87 3.23 12.11 6.78
CA VAL A 87 3.23 11.10 7.85
C VAL A 87 2.50 9.84 7.38
N THR A 88 1.28 10.01 6.92
CA THR A 88 0.39 8.88 6.59
C THR A 88 0.90 8.06 5.40
N LEU A 89 1.32 8.71 4.29
CA LEU A 89 1.71 8.00 3.08
C LEU A 89 3.00 7.17 3.25
N PRO A 90 4.12 7.74 3.73
CA PRO A 90 5.34 6.94 3.90
C PRO A 90 5.20 5.84 4.93
N LEU A 91 4.45 6.09 6.01
CA LEU A 91 4.26 5.08 7.05
C LEU A 91 3.39 3.91 6.56
N SER A 92 2.32 4.19 5.81
CA SER A 92 1.50 3.14 5.21
C SER A 92 2.30 2.32 4.19
N LEU A 93 3.15 2.97 3.37
CA LEU A 93 4.06 2.27 2.47
C LEU A 93 5.04 1.37 3.24
N LEU A 94 5.64 1.87 4.32
CA LEU A 94 6.54 1.09 5.17
C LEU A 94 5.83 -0.14 5.75
N VAL A 95 4.61 0.03 6.25
CA VAL A 95 3.78 -1.07 6.79
C VAL A 95 3.57 -2.16 5.74
N VAL A 96 3.15 -1.77 4.53
CA VAL A 96 2.90 -2.72 3.43
C VAL A 96 4.18 -3.44 3.01
N VAL A 97 5.29 -2.71 2.87
CA VAL A 97 6.60 -3.30 2.51
C VAL A 97 7.06 -4.30 3.57
N LEU A 98 6.93 -3.97 4.85
CA LEU A 98 7.31 -4.87 5.94
C LEU A 98 6.39 -6.10 6.00
N ALA A 99 5.07 -5.92 5.90
CA ALA A 99 4.10 -7.01 5.90
C ALA A 99 4.33 -7.95 4.70
N ALA A 100 4.53 -7.40 3.49
CA ALA A 100 4.83 -8.16 2.29
C ALA A 100 6.16 -8.92 2.42
N THR A 101 7.19 -8.28 2.97
CA THR A 101 8.51 -8.92 3.17
C THR A 101 8.40 -10.09 4.14
N VAL A 102 7.81 -9.88 5.32
CA VAL A 102 7.62 -10.93 6.33
C VAL A 102 6.77 -12.08 5.75
N GLY A 103 5.62 -11.74 5.15
CA GLY A 103 4.73 -12.74 4.57
C GLY A 103 5.37 -13.49 3.40
N ALA A 104 6.10 -12.80 2.51
CA ALA A 104 6.80 -13.44 1.41
C ALA A 104 7.90 -14.39 1.89
N LEU A 105 8.65 -14.03 2.92
CA LEU A 105 9.66 -14.91 3.51
C LEU A 105 9.03 -16.16 4.13
N VAL A 106 7.98 -15.98 4.94
CA VAL A 106 7.24 -17.10 5.56
C VAL A 106 6.63 -18.00 4.49
N GLY A 107 5.95 -17.42 3.50
CA GLY A 107 5.34 -18.16 2.39
C GLY A 107 6.34 -18.88 1.51
N ALA A 108 7.49 -18.26 1.22
CA ALA A 108 8.56 -18.87 0.45
C ALA A 108 9.17 -20.07 1.17
N VAL A 109 9.44 -19.95 2.47
CA VAL A 109 9.94 -21.06 3.30
C VAL A 109 8.91 -22.19 3.36
N ALA A 110 7.65 -21.88 3.66
CA ALA A 110 6.58 -22.85 3.72
C ALA A 110 6.38 -23.62 2.40
N GLY A 111 6.27 -22.89 1.28
CA GLY A 111 6.04 -23.47 -0.05
C GLY A 111 7.22 -24.27 -0.59
N TYR A 112 8.45 -23.86 -0.26
CA TYR A 112 9.65 -24.52 -0.74
C TYR A 112 9.99 -25.80 0.03
N PHE A 113 10.02 -25.74 1.37
CA PHE A 113 10.43 -26.86 2.21
C PHE A 113 9.29 -27.87 2.45
N ARG A 114 8.02 -27.43 2.35
CA ARG A 114 6.84 -28.28 2.55
C ARG A 114 6.86 -29.01 3.93
N GLY A 115 5.99 -29.99 4.14
CA GLY A 115 5.97 -30.84 5.32
C GLY A 115 5.67 -30.12 6.64
N PRO A 116 6.34 -30.48 7.77
CA PRO A 116 6.02 -29.93 9.10
C PRO A 116 6.22 -28.40 9.22
N LEU A 117 7.24 -27.86 8.52
CA LEU A 117 7.48 -26.40 8.48
C LEU A 117 6.33 -25.66 7.81
N ASP A 118 5.83 -26.17 6.69
CA ASP A 118 4.65 -25.64 6.03
C ASP A 118 3.45 -25.67 6.96
N GLY A 119 3.20 -26.79 7.63
CA GLY A 119 2.12 -26.91 8.60
C GLY A 119 2.21 -25.90 9.75
N LEU A 120 3.41 -25.65 10.28
CA LEU A 120 3.62 -24.67 11.35
C LEU A 120 3.38 -23.25 10.85
N CYS A 121 3.97 -22.87 9.69
CA CYS A 121 3.78 -21.57 9.09
C CYS A 121 2.30 -21.29 8.79
N MET A 122 1.58 -22.26 8.21
CA MET A 122 0.17 -22.06 7.87
C MET A 122 -0.73 -22.00 9.10
N ARG A 123 -0.45 -22.76 10.15
CA ARG A 123 -1.17 -22.64 11.43
C ARG A 123 -0.98 -21.26 12.07
N SER A 124 0.22 -20.68 11.97
CA SER A 124 0.43 -19.30 12.45
C SER A 124 -0.36 -18.27 11.63
N THR A 125 -0.48 -18.44 10.30
CA THR A 125 -1.37 -17.60 9.50
C THR A 125 -2.84 -17.77 9.88
N ASP A 126 -3.27 -19.02 10.15
CA ASP A 126 -4.65 -19.32 10.52
C ASP A 126 -5.02 -18.71 11.87
N LEU A 127 -4.08 -18.67 12.82
CA LEU A 127 -4.27 -18.01 14.12
C LEU A 127 -4.51 -16.50 13.95
N VAL A 128 -3.78 -15.83 13.09
CA VAL A 128 -4.00 -14.41 12.82
C VAL A 128 -5.35 -14.19 12.12
N PHE A 129 -5.69 -15.03 11.14
CA PHE A 129 -6.97 -14.93 10.43
C PHE A 129 -8.20 -15.31 11.28
N ALA A 130 -8.02 -15.95 12.42
CA ALA A 130 -9.13 -16.26 13.34
C ALA A 130 -9.75 -14.99 13.95
N PHE A 131 -9.04 -13.85 13.87
CA PHE A 131 -9.51 -12.58 14.40
C PHE A 131 -9.78 -11.58 13.26
N PRO A 132 -10.82 -10.73 13.40
CA PRO A 132 -10.98 -9.59 12.50
C PRO A 132 -9.74 -8.69 12.55
N PRO A 133 -9.14 -8.31 11.39
CA PRO A 133 -7.85 -7.62 11.35
C PRO A 133 -7.79 -6.35 12.21
N ILE A 134 -8.82 -5.50 12.13
CA ILE A 134 -8.86 -4.26 12.90
C ILE A 134 -8.88 -4.51 14.42
N ILE A 135 -9.62 -5.53 14.87
CA ILE A 135 -9.74 -5.86 16.31
C ILE A 135 -8.38 -6.36 16.82
N LEU A 136 -7.73 -7.25 16.06
CA LEU A 136 -6.42 -7.75 16.47
C LEU A 136 -5.37 -6.62 16.49
N ALA A 137 -5.37 -5.75 15.46
CA ALA A 137 -4.48 -4.59 15.41
C ALA A 137 -4.71 -3.64 16.60
N MET A 138 -5.98 -3.40 16.99
CA MET A 138 -6.32 -2.60 18.17
C MET A 138 -5.77 -3.21 19.46
N VAL A 139 -5.96 -4.51 19.67
CA VAL A 139 -5.45 -5.21 20.87
C VAL A 139 -3.93 -5.12 20.94
N VAL A 140 -3.23 -5.39 19.82
CA VAL A 140 -1.78 -5.31 19.77
C VAL A 140 -1.30 -3.88 20.02
N ALA A 141 -1.90 -2.87 19.37
CA ALA A 141 -1.55 -1.48 19.56
C ALA A 141 -1.80 -1.00 21.01
N ALA A 142 -2.90 -1.44 21.63
CA ALA A 142 -3.20 -1.11 23.02
C ALA A 142 -2.16 -1.69 24.00
N VAL A 143 -1.67 -2.92 23.75
CA VAL A 143 -0.64 -3.56 24.58
C VAL A 143 0.72 -2.90 24.39
N LEU A 144 1.08 -2.52 23.15
CA LEU A 144 2.34 -1.85 22.85
C LEU A 144 2.40 -0.39 23.34
N GLY A 145 1.23 0.20 23.61
CA GLY A 145 1.10 1.61 23.99
C GLY A 145 0.75 2.52 22.80
N ARG A 146 0.15 3.67 23.12
CA ARG A 146 -0.39 4.64 22.14
C ARG A 146 0.73 5.40 21.44
N SER A 147 1.05 5.02 20.23
CA SER A 147 1.96 5.75 19.34
C SER A 147 1.75 5.35 17.89
N LEU A 148 2.13 6.23 16.97
CA LEU A 148 2.02 5.95 15.55
C LEU A 148 2.91 4.77 15.12
N GLN A 149 4.09 4.64 15.72
CA GLN A 149 5.01 3.53 15.47
C GLN A 149 4.42 2.20 15.94
N ASN A 150 3.83 2.17 17.14
CA ASN A 150 3.21 0.97 17.69
C ASN A 150 1.97 0.55 16.87
N ALA A 151 1.18 1.51 16.39
CA ALA A 151 0.08 1.25 15.47
C ALA A 151 0.59 0.62 14.15
N ALA A 152 1.68 1.16 13.59
CA ALA A 152 2.30 0.58 12.40
C ALA A 152 2.80 -0.86 12.63
N ILE A 153 3.47 -1.13 13.74
CA ILE A 153 3.91 -2.47 14.14
C ILE A 153 2.71 -3.41 14.28
N ALA A 154 1.65 -2.95 14.94
CA ALA A 154 0.43 -3.74 15.10
C ALA A 154 -0.19 -4.12 13.76
N ILE A 155 -0.21 -3.20 12.78
CA ILE A 155 -0.72 -3.49 11.43
C ILE A 155 0.19 -4.49 10.72
N VAL A 156 1.51 -4.38 10.81
CA VAL A 156 2.44 -5.37 10.21
C VAL A 156 2.20 -6.76 10.75
N ILE A 157 1.99 -6.90 12.08
CA ILE A 157 1.71 -8.20 12.74
C ILE A 157 0.43 -8.84 12.20
N VAL A 158 -0.53 -8.05 11.75
CA VAL A 158 -1.83 -8.53 11.27
C VAL A 158 -1.86 -8.70 9.74
N ALA A 159 -1.07 -7.92 9.00
CA ALA A 159 -1.17 -7.81 7.55
C ALA A 159 -0.25 -8.78 6.76
N TRP A 160 0.69 -9.49 7.39
CA TRP A 160 1.60 -10.42 6.70
C TRP A 160 0.97 -11.73 6.19
N PRO A 161 -0.10 -12.31 6.82
CA PRO A 161 -0.60 -13.63 6.46
C PRO A 161 -1.14 -13.77 5.03
N PRO A 162 -1.85 -12.79 4.44
CA PRO A 162 -2.27 -12.86 3.03
C PRO A 162 -1.10 -13.05 2.09
N TYR A 163 0.01 -12.34 2.32
CA TYR A 163 1.24 -12.49 1.53
C TYR A 163 1.85 -13.87 1.67
N ALA A 164 1.89 -14.40 2.89
CA ALA A 164 2.40 -15.75 3.14
C ALA A 164 1.61 -16.82 2.37
N ARG A 165 0.29 -16.75 2.37
CA ARG A 165 -0.55 -17.71 1.63
C ARG A 165 -0.37 -17.62 0.12
N ILE A 166 -0.36 -16.41 -0.42
CA ILE A 166 -0.20 -16.18 -1.86
C ILE A 166 1.18 -16.65 -2.31
N VAL A 167 2.24 -16.20 -1.63
CA VAL A 167 3.62 -16.57 -1.99
C VAL A 167 3.84 -18.07 -1.85
N ARG A 168 3.32 -18.69 -0.79
CA ARG A 168 3.37 -20.15 -0.64
C ARG A 168 2.75 -20.87 -1.85
N GLY A 169 1.54 -20.48 -2.27
CA GLY A 169 0.85 -21.06 -3.41
C GLY A 169 1.65 -20.93 -4.69
N LEU A 170 2.19 -19.73 -4.96
CA LEU A 170 3.01 -19.47 -6.14
C LEU A 170 4.34 -20.24 -6.12
N VAL A 171 5.01 -20.32 -4.96
CA VAL A 171 6.26 -21.08 -4.79
C VAL A 171 6.03 -22.57 -5.04
N MET A 172 4.92 -23.12 -4.56
CA MET A 172 4.56 -24.53 -4.82
C MET A 172 4.29 -24.75 -6.32
N SER A 173 3.50 -23.90 -6.96
CA SER A 173 3.15 -23.96 -8.38
C SER A 173 4.40 -23.88 -9.27
N VAL A 174 5.28 -22.90 -9.03
CA VAL A 174 6.53 -22.75 -9.81
C VAL A 174 7.51 -23.89 -9.50
N GLY A 175 7.59 -24.34 -8.24
CA GLY A 175 8.47 -25.43 -7.83
C GLY A 175 8.17 -26.79 -8.49
N ASP A 176 6.93 -26.97 -8.96
CA ASP A 176 6.47 -28.18 -9.64
C ASP A 176 6.66 -28.12 -11.18
N THR A 177 7.17 -27.02 -11.72
CA THR A 177 7.48 -26.88 -13.15
C THR A 177 8.70 -27.70 -13.56
N GLU A 178 8.68 -28.23 -14.79
CA GLU A 178 9.73 -29.10 -15.33
C GLU A 178 11.12 -28.45 -15.30
N TYR A 179 11.22 -27.16 -15.58
CA TYR A 179 12.52 -26.48 -15.61
C TYR A 179 13.14 -26.35 -14.22
N VAL A 180 12.33 -26.13 -13.15
CA VAL A 180 12.82 -26.08 -11.76
C VAL A 180 13.22 -27.47 -11.29
N GLN A 181 12.44 -28.50 -11.65
CA GLN A 181 12.79 -29.89 -11.34
C GLN A 181 14.07 -30.31 -12.04
N SER A 182 14.23 -29.99 -13.32
CA SER A 182 15.46 -30.24 -14.08
C SER A 182 16.68 -29.55 -13.47
N ALA A 183 16.54 -28.28 -13.04
CA ALA A 183 17.61 -27.55 -12.36
C ALA A 183 18.03 -28.23 -11.06
N ARG A 184 17.06 -28.75 -10.27
CA ARG A 184 17.34 -29.51 -9.04
C ARG A 184 18.07 -30.84 -9.34
N LEU A 185 17.67 -31.59 -10.38
CA LEU A 185 18.33 -32.82 -10.79
C LEU A 185 19.79 -32.57 -11.24
N LEU A 186 20.07 -31.41 -11.83
CA LEU A 186 21.40 -30.96 -12.20
C LEU A 186 22.22 -30.40 -11.00
N GLY A 187 21.73 -30.51 -9.75
CA GLY A 187 22.48 -30.16 -8.55
C GLY A 187 22.34 -28.68 -8.13
N ALA A 188 21.34 -27.94 -8.63
CA ALA A 188 21.09 -26.59 -8.16
C ALA A 188 20.73 -26.60 -6.67
N SER A 189 21.40 -25.73 -5.88
CA SER A 189 21.08 -25.59 -4.46
C SER A 189 19.69 -24.99 -4.27
N ALA A 190 19.03 -25.38 -3.17
CA ALA A 190 17.71 -24.87 -2.78
C ALA A 190 17.61 -23.34 -2.83
N ARG A 191 18.63 -22.65 -2.29
CA ARG A 191 18.70 -21.19 -2.29
C ARG A 191 18.75 -20.62 -3.71
N ARG A 192 19.54 -21.24 -4.60
CA ARG A 192 19.68 -20.78 -5.99
C ARG A 192 18.37 -20.94 -6.76
N ALA A 193 17.71 -22.09 -6.65
CA ALA A 193 16.41 -22.33 -7.27
C ALA A 193 15.35 -21.34 -6.75
N LEU A 194 15.27 -21.13 -5.43
CA LEU A 194 14.32 -20.21 -4.83
C LEU A 194 14.55 -18.77 -5.31
N VAL A 195 15.78 -18.25 -5.21
CA VAL A 195 16.07 -16.83 -5.47
C VAL A 195 16.08 -16.52 -6.97
N ARG A 196 16.59 -17.42 -7.81
CA ARG A 196 16.80 -17.14 -9.23
C ARG A 196 15.63 -17.57 -10.12
N ASP A 197 14.97 -18.66 -9.74
CA ASP A 197 13.98 -19.29 -10.61
C ASP A 197 12.55 -19.08 -10.10
N VAL A 198 12.33 -18.97 -8.77
CA VAL A 198 11.00 -18.88 -8.18
C VAL A 198 10.62 -17.44 -7.84
N LEU A 199 11.44 -16.74 -7.04
CA LEU A 199 11.10 -15.38 -6.55
C LEU A 199 10.80 -14.36 -7.66
N PRO A 200 11.48 -14.32 -8.82
CA PRO A 200 11.14 -13.38 -9.88
C PRO A 200 9.72 -13.58 -10.43
N ASN A 201 9.26 -14.84 -10.47
CA ASN A 201 7.91 -15.15 -10.95
C ASN A 201 6.81 -14.81 -9.92
N VAL A 202 7.19 -14.70 -8.66
CA VAL A 202 6.28 -14.34 -7.55
C VAL A 202 6.16 -12.82 -7.39
N ALA A 203 7.15 -12.05 -7.85
CA ALA A 203 7.23 -10.61 -7.62
C ALA A 203 6.03 -9.84 -8.20
N GLY A 204 5.57 -10.19 -9.42
CA GLY A 204 4.44 -9.50 -10.06
C GLY A 204 3.16 -9.55 -9.23
N PRO A 205 2.62 -10.75 -8.91
CA PRO A 205 1.45 -10.89 -8.06
C PRO A 205 1.58 -10.23 -6.68
N VAL A 206 2.77 -10.27 -6.07
CA VAL A 206 3.02 -9.61 -4.78
C VAL A 206 2.93 -8.09 -4.91
N LEU A 207 3.49 -7.50 -5.98
CA LEU A 207 3.39 -6.05 -6.23
C LEU A 207 1.94 -5.59 -6.44
N VAL A 208 1.12 -6.37 -7.15
CA VAL A 208 -0.32 -6.10 -7.28
C VAL A 208 -0.99 -6.06 -5.91
N LEU A 209 -0.76 -7.11 -5.10
CA LEU A 209 -1.32 -7.17 -3.75
C LEU A 209 -0.85 -6.00 -2.88
N MET A 210 0.44 -5.66 -2.92
CA MET A 210 0.98 -4.50 -2.19
C MET A 210 0.28 -3.20 -2.57
N THR A 211 -0.03 -3.00 -3.85
CA THR A 211 -0.70 -1.77 -4.31
C THR A 211 -2.13 -1.67 -3.76
N LEU A 212 -2.89 -2.77 -3.75
CA LEU A 212 -4.22 -2.83 -3.14
C LEU A 212 -4.16 -2.65 -1.62
N ASP A 213 -3.17 -3.26 -0.98
CA ASP A 213 -3.00 -3.19 0.47
C ASP A 213 -2.55 -1.81 0.97
N LEU A 214 -2.00 -0.94 0.11
CA LEU A 214 -1.73 0.45 0.48
C LEU A 214 -3.03 1.17 0.90
N ALA A 215 -4.12 0.97 0.17
CA ALA A 215 -5.43 1.51 0.54
C ALA A 215 -5.89 0.98 1.90
N THR A 216 -5.77 -0.32 2.13
CA THR A 216 -6.14 -0.98 3.39
C THR A 216 -5.25 -0.51 4.55
N ALA A 217 -3.95 -0.37 4.33
CA ALA A 217 -3.00 0.08 5.36
C ALA A 217 -3.28 1.54 5.78
N ILE A 218 -3.61 2.42 4.83
CA ILE A 218 -4.01 3.81 5.14
C ILE A 218 -5.28 3.81 5.99
N LEU A 219 -6.29 3.01 5.62
CA LEU A 219 -7.54 2.92 6.39
C LEU A 219 -7.31 2.36 7.79
N LEU A 220 -6.49 1.30 7.95
CA LEU A 220 -6.18 0.72 9.26
C LEU A 220 -5.39 1.71 10.14
N LEU A 221 -4.37 2.37 9.56
CA LEU A 221 -3.56 3.35 10.29
C LEU A 221 -4.41 4.53 10.76
N SER A 222 -5.20 5.10 9.84
CA SER A 222 -6.13 6.19 10.16
C SER A 222 -7.21 5.74 11.15
N GLY A 223 -7.70 4.50 11.04
CA GLY A 223 -8.67 3.93 11.97
C GLY A 223 -8.11 3.76 13.38
N LEU A 224 -6.88 3.25 13.52
CA LEU A 224 -6.20 3.16 14.83
C LEU A 224 -5.93 4.55 15.43
N SER A 225 -5.51 5.51 14.60
CA SER A 225 -5.31 6.90 15.03
C SER A 225 -6.63 7.56 15.42
N PHE A 226 -7.71 7.32 14.68
CA PHE A 226 -9.08 7.77 15.02
C PHE A 226 -9.53 7.27 16.38
N LEU A 227 -9.19 6.02 16.72
CA LEU A 227 -9.49 5.40 18.02
C LEU A 227 -8.50 5.81 19.14
N GLY A 228 -7.57 6.71 18.86
CA GLY A 228 -6.58 7.21 19.82
C GLY A 228 -5.45 6.26 20.13
N LEU A 229 -5.26 5.19 19.33
CA LEU A 229 -4.17 4.21 19.47
C LEU A 229 -2.95 4.53 18.58
N GLY A 230 -3.10 5.46 17.62
CA GLY A 230 -2.07 5.86 16.68
C GLY A 230 -1.40 7.18 17.05
N ALA A 231 -1.48 8.15 16.13
CA ALA A 231 -0.88 9.48 16.30
C ALA A 231 -1.39 10.20 17.55
N GLN A 232 -0.45 10.75 18.31
CA GLN A 232 -0.75 11.54 19.50
C GLN A 232 -0.54 13.03 19.21
N PRO A 233 -1.31 13.93 19.84
CA PRO A 233 -1.05 15.36 19.75
C PRO A 233 0.40 15.69 20.13
N PRO A 234 1.04 16.69 19.49
CA PRO A 234 0.45 17.64 18.52
C PRO A 234 0.54 17.19 17.04
N GLN A 235 0.94 15.94 16.76
CA GLN A 235 1.25 15.43 15.42
C GLN A 235 0.06 15.59 14.46
N ALA A 236 0.31 16.14 13.27
CA ALA A 236 -0.66 16.17 12.18
C ALA A 236 -0.67 14.80 11.47
N GLU A 237 -1.79 14.07 11.59
CA GLU A 237 -2.06 12.79 10.92
C GLU A 237 -3.57 12.71 10.62
N TRP A 238 -3.92 12.22 9.43
CA TRP A 238 -5.29 12.33 8.93
C TRP A 238 -6.34 11.66 9.80
N GLY A 239 -6.07 10.45 10.33
CA GLY A 239 -7.02 9.73 11.18
C GLY A 239 -7.29 10.43 12.51
N SER A 240 -6.26 10.94 13.16
CA SER A 240 -6.39 11.73 14.39
C SER A 240 -7.11 13.06 14.15
N MET A 241 -6.88 13.71 12.99
CA MET A 241 -7.61 14.92 12.61
C MET A 241 -9.10 14.65 12.38
N VAL A 242 -9.46 13.53 11.76
CA VAL A 242 -10.86 13.10 11.63
C VAL A 242 -11.47 12.85 13.01
N ALA A 243 -10.73 12.20 13.93
CA ALA A 243 -11.21 11.95 15.30
C ALA A 243 -11.56 13.26 16.03
N VAL A 244 -10.70 14.27 15.93
CA VAL A 244 -10.98 15.60 16.48
C VAL A 244 -12.22 16.21 15.81
N GLY A 245 -12.28 16.20 14.48
CA GLY A 245 -13.42 16.74 13.73
C GLY A 245 -14.77 16.13 14.10
N THR A 246 -14.81 14.84 14.49
CA THR A 246 -16.06 14.20 14.94
C THR A 246 -16.52 14.63 16.31
N GLN A 247 -15.68 15.27 17.12
CA GLN A 247 -16.08 15.83 18.42
C GLN A 247 -16.73 17.20 18.28
N TYR A 248 -16.53 17.84 17.11
CA TYR A 248 -16.96 19.21 16.84
C TYR A 248 -17.82 19.29 15.56
N PHE A 249 -18.97 18.63 15.52
CA PHE A 249 -19.84 18.54 14.35
C PHE A 249 -20.25 19.88 13.74
N GLN A 250 -20.37 20.91 14.53
CA GLN A 250 -20.67 22.26 14.06
C GLN A 250 -19.56 22.85 13.18
N TRP A 251 -18.33 22.35 13.30
CA TRP A 251 -17.16 22.78 12.54
C TRP A 251 -16.73 21.65 11.57
N TRP A 252 -17.65 21.33 10.69
CA TRP A 252 -17.59 20.20 9.78
C TRP A 252 -16.27 20.08 8.98
N TRP A 253 -15.61 21.20 8.67
CA TRP A 253 -14.38 21.25 7.89
C TRP A 253 -13.21 20.54 8.56
N MET A 254 -13.16 20.53 9.89
CA MET A 254 -12.06 19.90 10.65
C MET A 254 -11.94 18.40 10.38
N GLY A 255 -13.04 17.70 10.19
CA GLY A 255 -13.06 16.27 9.89
C GLY A 255 -13.19 15.98 8.39
N THR A 256 -13.91 16.83 7.63
CA THR A 256 -14.20 16.57 6.21
C THR A 256 -12.93 16.64 5.34
N PHE A 257 -12.09 17.64 5.49
CA PHE A 257 -10.90 17.76 4.65
C PHE A 257 -9.87 16.65 4.86
N PRO A 258 -9.49 16.25 6.09
CA PRO A 258 -8.64 15.10 6.26
C PRO A 258 -9.34 13.78 5.85
N GLY A 259 -10.65 13.66 6.03
CA GLY A 259 -11.44 12.55 5.54
C GLY A 259 -11.42 12.44 4.00
N LEU A 260 -11.54 13.56 3.28
CA LEU A 260 -11.40 13.61 1.82
C LEU A 260 -9.98 13.28 1.37
N ALA A 261 -8.95 13.66 2.13
CA ALA A 261 -7.58 13.26 1.84
C ALA A 261 -7.43 11.74 1.89
N ILE A 262 -7.90 11.08 2.95
CA ILE A 262 -7.92 9.62 3.07
C ILE A 262 -8.71 9.02 1.90
N PHE A 263 -9.92 9.49 1.65
CA PHE A 263 -10.80 8.96 0.61
C PHE A 263 -10.16 9.01 -0.78
N THR A 264 -9.63 10.15 -1.18
CA THR A 264 -9.04 10.33 -2.52
C THR A 264 -7.82 9.45 -2.72
N VAL A 265 -6.96 9.30 -1.72
CA VAL A 265 -5.77 8.43 -1.81
C VAL A 265 -6.16 6.96 -1.83
N VAL A 266 -7.11 6.54 -1.00
CA VAL A 266 -7.60 5.15 -0.97
C VAL A 266 -8.20 4.76 -2.31
N VAL A 267 -9.06 5.60 -2.89
CA VAL A 267 -9.66 5.36 -4.22
C VAL A 267 -8.58 5.29 -5.29
N ALA A 268 -7.58 6.17 -5.23
CA ALA A 268 -6.49 6.18 -6.21
C ALA A 268 -5.65 4.89 -6.16
N PHE A 269 -5.31 4.39 -4.96
CA PHE A 269 -4.59 3.12 -4.84
C PHE A 269 -5.42 1.91 -5.28
N ASN A 270 -6.74 1.90 -5.06
CA ASN A 270 -7.61 0.86 -5.61
C ASN A 270 -7.60 0.87 -7.14
N PHE A 271 -7.75 2.03 -7.79
CA PHE A 271 -7.67 2.14 -9.26
C PHE A 271 -6.33 1.66 -9.81
N LEU A 272 -5.24 1.98 -9.13
CA LEU A 272 -3.89 1.52 -9.51
C LEU A 272 -3.74 0.01 -9.33
N GLY A 273 -4.23 -0.53 -8.22
CA GLY A 273 -4.16 -1.96 -7.92
C GLY A 273 -4.93 -2.80 -8.93
N ASP A 274 -6.17 -2.40 -9.26
CA ASP A 274 -6.99 -3.06 -10.28
C ASP A 274 -6.32 -3.02 -11.66
N SER A 275 -5.77 -1.87 -12.04
CA SER A 275 -5.08 -1.73 -13.32
C SER A 275 -3.79 -2.53 -13.40
N LEU A 276 -3.03 -2.63 -12.30
CA LEU A 276 -1.85 -3.50 -12.23
C LEU A 276 -2.25 -4.97 -12.30
N ARG A 277 -3.35 -5.36 -11.68
CA ARG A 277 -3.89 -6.71 -11.76
C ARG A 277 -4.19 -7.09 -13.21
N ASP A 278 -4.83 -6.21 -13.99
CA ASP A 278 -5.13 -6.45 -15.40
C ASP A 278 -3.86 -6.58 -16.27
N VAL A 279 -2.79 -5.86 -15.91
CA VAL A 279 -1.49 -5.96 -16.61
C VAL A 279 -0.80 -7.30 -16.37
N PHE A 280 -0.92 -7.85 -15.15
CA PHE A 280 -0.29 -9.11 -14.75
C PHE A 280 -1.18 -10.34 -14.96
N ASP A 281 -2.46 -10.17 -15.39
CA ASP A 281 -3.35 -11.29 -15.71
C ASP A 281 -3.06 -11.82 -17.13
N PRO A 282 -2.60 -13.08 -17.27
CA PRO A 282 -2.28 -13.66 -18.57
C PRO A 282 -3.51 -13.84 -19.48
N GLN A 283 -4.73 -13.87 -18.92
CA GLN A 283 -5.96 -14.14 -19.70
C GLN A 283 -6.42 -12.93 -20.50
N THR A 284 -6.06 -11.71 -20.13
CA THR A 284 -6.39 -10.50 -20.90
C THR A 284 -5.59 -10.38 -22.20
N SER A 285 -4.46 -11.08 -22.32
CA SER A 285 -3.64 -11.07 -23.54
C SER A 285 -4.24 -11.86 -24.72
N TYR A 286 -5.25 -12.68 -24.49
CA TYR A 286 -5.85 -13.57 -25.52
C TYR A 286 -7.12 -13.01 -26.17
N ARG A 287 -7.64 -11.88 -25.74
CA ARG A 287 -8.72 -11.19 -26.47
C ARG A 287 -8.12 -10.27 -27.53
N ALA A 288 -7.61 -10.86 -28.63
CA ALA A 288 -7.47 -10.16 -29.89
C ALA A 288 -8.89 -9.77 -30.36
N PRO A 289 -9.10 -8.58 -30.94
CA PRO A 289 -10.38 -8.25 -31.54
C PRO A 289 -10.62 -9.22 -32.70
N GLU A 290 -11.70 -10.00 -32.63
CA GLU A 290 -12.29 -10.63 -33.81
C GLU A 290 -12.85 -9.48 -34.63
N GLU A 291 -12.19 -9.18 -35.76
CA GLU A 291 -12.70 -8.34 -36.83
C GLU A 291 -13.74 -9.14 -37.66
#